data_879a2e2b56310c83583299a748417b5c
#
_entry.id   879a2e2b56310c83583299a748417b5c
#
_cell.length_a   1.000
_cell.length_b   1.000
_cell.length_c   1.000
_cell.angle_alpha   90.00
_cell.angle_beta   90.00
_cell.angle_gamma   90.00
#
_symmetry.space_group_name_H-M   'P 1'
#
loop_
_entity.id
_entity.type
_entity.pdbx_description
1 polymer ?
#
loop_
_entity_poly.entity_id
_entity_poly.type
_entity_poly.pdbx_seq_one_letter_code
_entity_poly.pdbx_strand_id
1 'polypeptide(L)'
;MVRIECHRGSQCPYLNGDDIWRLVSERDYLSQRLDKMEKVMALAEAEIEKLRHENEELKEEREALRYELKQMLGKIFKPQVKPRHDANHLKRGAPCGHRGNSRRRPEEISELIDIYPEKCDRCGSEVNGYANTFDEHMIEDIEIRKKVTCYRFHYGYCQRCKKVVYPKKERILANDRIGNEARAVSGYLRQLGLTYRKTASIFKGIFGLNLTHPSFMAFNAEQAQNGVSIYEGIKQQVRHSSCVNADETGWRVNGQNHWLWVFTSKDAVLYLIDKSRGSKIVSNVLGEEYEGVLTADFYSAYNKLQAQAKQRCLAHLLNEIDKVEEKNKLDLDSIDGRFCEELKTVFKQTIDAWNEHRQGTRALQDLVREKGRAIARLVELLLSPIKHKDARRLRKRIIKHNQELFIFLDNPAVEPTNNRAERALRPLVIMRKVTFGNRSALGALNQAMLMSVIQTGVLNDIEPLNICLALSLGPLTSFAELARARPP
;
A
#
# COMPACT_ATOMS: atom_id res chain seq x y z
N MET A 1 24.47 52.00 32.06
CA MET A 1 25.67 52.74 32.52
C MET A 1 25.61 52.83 34.06
N VAL A 2 26.36 52.08 34.75
CA VAL A 2 26.56 52.20 36.21
C VAL A 2 27.67 53.21 36.39
N ARG A 3 27.37 54.45 36.80
CA ARG A 3 28.37 55.40 37.24
C ARG A 3 28.88 54.93 38.59
N ILE A 4 30.10 54.40 38.63
CA ILE A 4 30.85 54.21 39.85
C ILE A 4 31.52 55.54 40.16
N GLU A 5 30.86 56.39 40.96
CA GLU A 5 31.51 57.61 41.50
C GLU A 5 32.34 57.20 42.70
N CYS A 6 33.62 57.23 42.52
CA CYS A 6 34.55 57.08 43.65
C CYS A 6 34.73 58.45 44.32
N HIS A 7 34.20 58.63 45.50
CA HIS A 7 34.25 59.91 46.28
C HIS A 7 35.62 60.32 46.76
N ARG A 8 36.71 59.62 46.42
CA ARG A 8 38.08 59.95 46.84
C ARG A 8 39.02 60.41 45.69
N GLY A 9 38.54 60.68 44.49
CA GLY A 9 39.29 61.27 43.42
C GLY A 9 40.70 60.72 43.26
N SER A 10 41.71 61.60 43.05
CA SER A 10 43.12 61.31 42.84
C SER A 10 43.86 60.71 44.08
N GLN A 11 43.17 60.41 45.15
CA GLN A 11 43.78 59.88 46.42
C GLN A 11 43.37 58.44 46.73
N CYS A 12 42.97 57.64 45.75
CA CYS A 12 42.65 56.23 45.96
C CYS A 12 43.95 55.43 46.19
N PRO A 13 44.14 54.83 47.39
CA PRO A 13 45.40 54.14 47.73
C PRO A 13 45.60 52.81 46.99
N TYR A 14 44.64 52.40 46.18
CA TYR A 14 44.66 51.13 45.46
C TYR A 14 44.82 51.24 43.94
N LEU A 15 44.88 52.50 43.39
CA LEU A 15 45.10 52.73 41.98
C LEU A 15 46.14 53.86 41.80
N ASN A 16 47.26 53.56 41.18
CA ASN A 16 48.19 54.60 40.76
C ASN A 16 47.71 55.26 39.45
N GLY A 17 48.30 56.40 39.07
CA GLY A 17 47.86 57.17 37.90
C GLY A 17 47.95 56.41 36.59
N ASP A 18 48.90 55.46 36.46
CA ASP A 18 49.10 54.67 35.29
C ASP A 18 48.02 53.59 35.13
N ASP A 19 47.53 53.01 36.24
CA ASP A 19 46.41 52.05 36.20
C ASP A 19 45.11 52.72 35.76
N ILE A 20 44.87 53.93 36.21
CA ILE A 20 43.70 54.71 35.77
C ILE A 20 43.75 55.02 34.27
N TRP A 21 44.88 55.46 33.76
CA TRP A 21 45.06 55.70 32.32
C TRP A 21 44.91 54.45 31.48
N ARG A 22 45.39 53.31 31.98
CA ARG A 22 45.23 51.99 31.34
C ARG A 22 43.75 51.60 31.25
N LEU A 23 43.00 51.73 32.35
CA LEU A 23 41.57 51.42 32.40
C LEU A 23 40.74 52.38 31.49
N VAL A 24 41.07 53.65 31.41
CA VAL A 24 40.42 54.62 30.51
C VAL A 24 40.73 54.25 29.07
N SER A 25 41.95 53.91 28.69
CA SER A 25 42.30 53.50 27.35
C SER A 25 41.63 52.20 26.93
N GLU A 26 41.51 51.23 27.83
CA GLU A 26 40.83 49.96 27.63
C GLU A 26 39.30 50.15 27.47
N ARG A 27 38.70 51.04 28.27
CA ARG A 27 37.28 51.45 28.12
C ARG A 27 37.04 52.07 26.76
N ASP A 28 37.88 53.02 26.34
CA ASP A 28 37.72 53.73 25.05
C ASP A 28 37.92 52.79 23.87
N TYR A 29 38.87 51.83 23.97
CA TYR A 29 39.02 50.76 22.99
C TYR A 29 37.79 49.86 22.92
N LEU A 30 37.27 49.44 24.05
CA LEU A 30 36.05 48.60 24.13
C LEU A 30 34.81 49.35 23.62
N SER A 31 34.70 50.64 23.90
CA SER A 31 33.61 51.48 23.38
C SER A 31 33.66 51.56 21.86
N GLN A 32 34.83 51.84 21.25
CA GLN A 32 34.99 51.88 19.79
C GLN A 32 34.70 50.51 19.16
N ARG A 33 35.02 49.42 19.84
CA ARG A 33 34.75 48.08 19.37
C ARG A 33 33.25 47.77 19.44
N LEU A 34 32.57 48.25 20.49
CA LEU A 34 31.09 48.12 20.66
C LEU A 34 30.39 48.84 19.52
N ASP A 35 30.74 50.11 19.25
CA ASP A 35 30.17 50.91 18.17
C ASP A 35 30.36 50.24 16.76
N LYS A 36 31.51 49.62 16.55
CA LYS A 36 31.76 48.85 15.33
C LYS A 36 30.86 47.62 15.24
N MET A 37 30.71 46.91 16.34
CA MET A 37 29.83 45.73 16.39
C MET A 37 28.37 46.11 16.19
N GLU A 38 27.88 47.20 16.79
CA GLU A 38 26.52 47.70 16.61
C GLU A 38 26.25 48.08 15.16
N LYS A 39 27.21 48.72 14.47
CA LYS A 39 27.08 48.99 13.03
C LYS A 39 27.02 47.73 12.18
N VAL A 40 27.83 46.72 12.48
CA VAL A 40 27.79 45.41 11.78
C VAL A 40 26.48 44.71 12.03
N MET A 41 25.98 44.76 13.28
CA MET A 41 24.65 44.15 13.61
C MET A 41 23.52 44.85 12.87
N ALA A 42 23.50 46.17 12.82
CA ALA A 42 22.47 46.93 12.07
C ALA A 42 22.49 46.60 10.56
N LEU A 43 23.65 46.44 9.97
CA LEU A 43 23.79 46.00 8.57
C LEU A 43 23.31 44.56 8.36
N ALA A 44 23.63 43.67 9.29
CA ALA A 44 23.15 42.28 9.25
C ALA A 44 21.62 42.16 9.43
N GLU A 45 21.03 42.95 10.32
CA GLU A 45 19.58 43.02 10.51
C GLU A 45 18.89 43.54 9.24
N ALA A 46 19.39 44.59 8.60
CA ALA A 46 18.86 45.11 7.36
C ALA A 46 18.91 44.04 6.21
N GLU A 47 20.02 43.30 6.11
CA GLU A 47 20.13 42.21 5.12
C GLU A 47 19.21 41.04 5.42
N ILE A 48 19.03 40.68 6.69
CA ILE A 48 18.06 39.65 7.13
C ILE A 48 16.65 40.06 6.73
N GLU A 49 16.28 41.32 6.92
CA GLU A 49 14.93 41.80 6.57
C GLU A 49 14.72 41.79 5.06
N LYS A 50 15.70 42.20 4.30
CA LYS A 50 15.71 42.11 2.83
C LYS A 50 15.54 40.65 2.35
N LEU A 51 16.32 39.72 2.90
CA LEU A 51 16.24 38.31 2.56
C LEU A 51 14.89 37.69 2.98
N ARG A 52 14.26 38.17 4.05
CA ARG A 52 12.91 37.75 4.44
C ARG A 52 11.88 38.18 3.42
N HIS A 53 11.96 39.43 2.97
CA HIS A 53 11.05 39.95 1.94
C HIS A 53 11.19 39.17 0.62
N GLU A 54 12.43 38.96 0.15
CA GLU A 54 12.70 38.15 -1.04
C GLU A 54 12.22 36.68 -0.91
N ASN A 55 12.31 36.09 0.28
CA ASN A 55 11.75 34.77 0.55
C ASN A 55 10.21 34.72 0.50
N GLU A 56 9.53 35.77 0.94
CA GLU A 56 8.07 35.83 0.82
C GLU A 56 7.64 36.00 -0.64
N GLU A 57 8.28 36.87 -1.41
CA GLU A 57 8.03 37.00 -2.84
C GLU A 57 8.25 35.67 -3.60
N LEU A 58 9.33 34.96 -3.32
CA LEU A 58 9.62 33.65 -3.90
C LEU A 58 8.62 32.55 -3.48
N LYS A 59 8.03 32.66 -2.30
CA LYS A 59 6.97 31.77 -1.85
C LYS A 59 5.67 32.00 -2.63
N GLU A 60 5.30 33.26 -2.83
CA GLU A 60 4.13 33.64 -3.62
C GLU A 60 4.25 33.21 -5.07
N GLU A 61 5.41 33.47 -5.70
CA GLU A 61 5.71 33.03 -7.06
C GLU A 61 5.63 31.49 -7.19
N ARG A 62 6.21 30.78 -6.23
CA ARG A 62 6.14 29.33 -6.19
C ARG A 62 4.71 28.82 -6.07
N GLU A 63 3.85 29.48 -5.31
CA GLU A 63 2.44 29.08 -5.20
C GLU A 63 1.66 29.39 -6.48
N ALA A 64 1.91 30.52 -7.12
CA ALA A 64 1.35 30.85 -8.42
C ALA A 64 1.74 29.84 -9.49
N LEU A 65 3.04 29.50 -9.59
CA LEU A 65 3.53 28.47 -10.52
C LEU A 65 2.96 27.07 -10.23
N ARG A 66 2.75 26.72 -8.96
CA ARG A 66 2.08 25.47 -8.58
C ARG A 66 0.62 25.46 -8.99
N TYR A 67 -0.08 26.56 -8.88
CA TYR A 67 -1.45 26.70 -9.34
C TYR A 67 -1.56 26.57 -10.85
N GLU A 68 -0.69 27.24 -11.60
CA GLU A 68 -0.62 27.12 -13.06
C GLU A 68 -0.28 25.71 -13.53
N LEU A 69 0.72 25.08 -12.90
CA LEU A 69 1.07 23.69 -13.16
C LEU A 69 -0.11 22.75 -12.90
N LYS A 70 -0.87 22.96 -11.83
CA LYS A 70 -2.06 22.19 -11.52
C LYS A 70 -3.18 22.39 -12.54
N GLN A 71 -3.35 23.60 -13.05
CA GLN A 71 -4.27 23.92 -14.14
C GLN A 71 -3.87 23.25 -15.46
N MET A 72 -2.58 23.32 -15.82
CA MET A 72 -2.05 22.66 -17.00
C MET A 72 -2.11 21.13 -16.91
N LEU A 73 -1.75 20.55 -15.76
CA LEU A 73 -1.89 19.11 -15.53
C LEU A 73 -3.34 18.66 -15.58
N GLY A 74 -4.29 19.48 -15.09
CA GLY A 74 -5.73 19.19 -15.21
C GLY A 74 -6.24 19.18 -16.67
N LYS A 75 -5.60 19.94 -17.57
CA LYS A 75 -5.90 19.94 -19.01
C LYS A 75 -5.20 18.79 -19.76
N ILE A 76 -4.07 18.30 -19.26
CA ILE A 76 -3.22 17.27 -19.89
C ILE A 76 -3.59 15.85 -19.40
N PHE A 77 -4.22 15.71 -18.24
CA PHE A 77 -4.66 14.42 -17.72
C PHE A 77 -5.95 13.90 -18.39
N LYS A 78 -5.88 13.72 -19.70
CA LYS A 78 -6.54 12.54 -20.29
C LYS A 78 -5.65 11.36 -19.90
N PRO A 79 -6.19 10.23 -19.37
CA PRO A 79 -5.38 9.05 -19.15
C PRO A 79 -4.81 8.64 -20.52
N GLN A 80 -3.59 9.05 -20.78
CA GLN A 80 -2.84 8.47 -21.88
C GLN A 80 -2.56 7.05 -21.39
N VAL A 81 -3.28 6.11 -21.97
CA VAL A 81 -2.81 4.73 -22.04
C VAL A 81 -1.40 4.87 -22.60
N LYS A 82 -0.38 4.68 -21.77
CA LYS A 82 1.00 4.67 -22.25
C LYS A 82 1.01 3.70 -23.42
N PRO A 83 1.42 4.10 -24.64
CA PRO A 83 1.65 3.13 -25.68
C PRO A 83 2.63 2.13 -25.04
N ARG A 84 2.30 0.85 -25.02
CA ARG A 84 3.28 -0.19 -24.72
C ARG A 84 4.42 0.10 -25.69
N HIS A 85 5.61 0.30 -25.18
CA HIS A 85 6.79 0.35 -26.02
C HIS A 85 6.71 -0.86 -26.92
N ASP A 86 6.55 -0.63 -28.21
CA ASP A 86 6.66 -1.64 -29.24
C ASP A 86 8.11 -2.05 -29.35
N ALA A 87 8.50 -2.89 -28.41
CA ALA A 87 9.56 -3.83 -28.69
C ALA A 87 8.93 -4.92 -29.53
N ASN A 88 9.21 -4.91 -30.80
CA ASN A 88 8.94 -5.97 -31.77
C ASN A 88 7.49 -6.49 -31.79
N HIS A 89 6.91 -6.54 -32.97
CA HIS A 89 5.66 -7.23 -33.32
C HIS A 89 5.66 -8.69 -32.86
N LEU A 90 5.61 -8.91 -31.55
CA LEU A 90 5.27 -10.21 -31.00
C LEU A 90 3.80 -10.44 -31.39
N LYS A 91 3.61 -11.40 -32.29
CA LYS A 91 2.27 -11.87 -32.68
C LYS A 91 1.43 -12.00 -31.40
N ARG A 92 0.27 -11.32 -31.37
CA ARG A 92 -0.69 -11.47 -30.28
C ARG A 92 -1.16 -12.93 -30.30
N GLY A 93 -0.74 -13.70 -29.35
CA GLY A 93 -1.06 -15.12 -29.21
C GLY A 93 -0.19 -15.76 -28.14
N ALA A 94 -0.58 -16.92 -27.67
CA ALA A 94 0.23 -17.72 -26.77
C ALA A 94 1.54 -18.12 -27.47
N PRO A 95 2.68 -18.16 -26.74
CA PRO A 95 3.95 -18.62 -27.30
C PRO A 95 3.82 -20.02 -27.87
N CYS A 96 4.65 -20.34 -28.89
CA CYS A 96 4.71 -21.68 -29.46
C CYS A 96 4.98 -22.71 -28.36
N GLY A 97 4.14 -23.75 -28.23
CA GLY A 97 4.23 -24.75 -27.15
C GLY A 97 3.36 -24.45 -25.92
N HIS A 98 2.65 -23.34 -25.88
CA HIS A 98 1.68 -23.09 -24.84
C HIS A 98 0.53 -24.10 -24.94
N ARG A 99 0.31 -24.90 -23.88
CA ARG A 99 -0.87 -25.76 -23.78
C ARG A 99 -2.11 -24.85 -23.75
N GLY A 100 -2.96 -24.94 -24.76
CA GLY A 100 -4.25 -24.25 -24.77
C GLY A 100 -5.07 -24.69 -23.57
N ASN A 101 -5.65 -23.72 -22.85
CA ASN A 101 -6.68 -24.04 -21.87
C ASN A 101 -7.99 -24.28 -22.64
N SER A 102 -8.27 -25.52 -22.97
CA SER A 102 -9.61 -25.92 -23.43
C SER A 102 -10.54 -26.00 -22.23
N ARG A 103 -11.76 -25.48 -22.38
CA ARG A 103 -12.80 -25.63 -21.36
C ARG A 103 -13.09 -27.12 -21.15
N ARG A 104 -13.10 -27.57 -19.90
CA ARG A 104 -13.48 -28.94 -19.59
C ARG A 104 -14.97 -29.11 -19.82
N ARG A 105 -15.37 -30.31 -20.28
CA ARG A 105 -16.79 -30.68 -20.41
C ARG A 105 -17.41 -30.64 -19.01
N PRO A 106 -18.63 -30.06 -18.83
CA PRO A 106 -19.35 -30.14 -17.57
C PRO A 106 -19.61 -31.58 -17.15
N GLU A 107 -19.47 -31.85 -15.85
CA GLU A 107 -19.67 -33.19 -15.30
C GLU A 107 -21.16 -33.45 -14.99
N GLU A 108 -21.94 -32.37 -14.74
CA GLU A 108 -23.36 -32.44 -14.43
C GLU A 108 -24.17 -31.71 -15.50
N ILE A 109 -25.23 -32.38 -15.99
CA ILE A 109 -26.20 -31.83 -16.94
C ILE A 109 -27.48 -31.54 -16.18
N SER A 110 -27.87 -30.26 -16.11
CA SER A 110 -29.10 -29.84 -15.41
C SER A 110 -30.38 -30.10 -16.22
N GLU A 111 -30.30 -30.05 -17.53
CA GLU A 111 -31.42 -30.27 -18.45
C GLU A 111 -30.89 -30.88 -19.73
N LEU A 112 -31.60 -31.91 -20.24
CA LEU A 112 -31.33 -32.55 -21.54
C LEU A 112 -32.49 -32.24 -22.44
N ILE A 113 -32.21 -31.62 -23.59
CA ILE A 113 -33.23 -31.27 -24.59
C ILE A 113 -32.92 -32.02 -25.90
N ASP A 114 -33.76 -32.93 -26.30
CA ASP A 114 -33.65 -33.61 -27.57
C ASP A 114 -34.35 -32.79 -28.68
N ILE A 115 -33.63 -32.49 -29.73
CA ILE A 115 -34.13 -31.70 -30.88
C ILE A 115 -34.16 -32.60 -32.09
N TYR A 116 -35.34 -32.75 -32.66
CA TYR A 116 -35.59 -33.58 -33.81
C TYR A 116 -35.91 -32.74 -35.04
N PRO A 117 -35.44 -33.11 -36.25
CA PRO A 117 -35.84 -32.42 -37.48
C PRO A 117 -37.30 -32.75 -37.80
N GLU A 118 -38.13 -31.73 -37.94
CA GLU A 118 -39.55 -31.88 -38.31
C GLU A 118 -39.78 -32.09 -39.80
N LYS A 119 -38.95 -31.44 -40.64
CA LYS A 119 -39.08 -31.45 -42.10
C LYS A 119 -37.73 -31.62 -42.79
N CYS A 120 -37.75 -32.29 -43.93
CA CYS A 120 -36.56 -32.45 -44.76
C CYS A 120 -36.19 -31.14 -45.44
N ASP A 121 -34.95 -30.67 -45.29
CA ASP A 121 -34.43 -29.41 -45.86
C ASP A 121 -34.39 -29.41 -47.40
N ARG A 122 -34.40 -30.59 -48.05
CA ARG A 122 -34.37 -30.70 -49.52
C ARG A 122 -35.72 -30.76 -50.19
N CYS A 123 -36.71 -31.41 -49.58
CA CYS A 123 -38.01 -31.65 -50.24
C CYS A 123 -39.23 -31.18 -49.41
N GLY A 124 -39.02 -30.73 -48.16
CA GLY A 124 -40.09 -30.23 -47.28
C GLY A 124 -41.02 -31.31 -46.70
N SER A 125 -40.77 -32.61 -46.96
CA SER A 125 -41.58 -33.70 -46.40
C SER A 125 -41.32 -33.86 -44.90
N GLU A 126 -42.35 -34.33 -44.16
CA GLU A 126 -42.20 -34.65 -42.73
C GLU A 126 -41.21 -35.78 -42.53
N VAL A 127 -40.42 -35.69 -41.46
CA VAL A 127 -39.42 -36.69 -41.06
C VAL A 127 -40.05 -37.58 -39.96
N ASN A 128 -40.33 -38.85 -40.27
CA ASN A 128 -40.98 -39.77 -39.36
C ASN A 128 -40.07 -40.88 -38.84
N GLY A 129 -38.75 -40.79 -39.03
CA GLY A 129 -37.76 -41.75 -38.54
C GLY A 129 -36.45 -41.04 -38.19
N TYR A 130 -35.89 -41.37 -37.03
CA TYR A 130 -34.68 -40.75 -36.52
C TYR A 130 -33.59 -41.81 -36.39
N ALA A 131 -32.35 -41.40 -36.71
CA ALA A 131 -31.18 -42.26 -36.48
C ALA A 131 -30.84 -42.28 -34.97
N ASN A 132 -30.18 -43.35 -34.54
CA ASN A 132 -29.67 -43.46 -33.13
C ASN A 132 -28.35 -42.67 -32.92
N THR A 133 -27.98 -41.83 -33.91
CA THR A 133 -26.76 -41.00 -33.83
C THR A 133 -27.16 -39.54 -33.62
N PHE A 134 -26.51 -38.89 -32.71
CA PHE A 134 -26.75 -37.46 -32.40
C PHE A 134 -25.43 -36.76 -32.11
N ASP A 135 -25.36 -35.48 -32.34
CA ASP A 135 -24.29 -34.59 -31.92
C ASP A 135 -24.70 -33.87 -30.62
N GLU A 136 -23.82 -33.87 -29.63
CA GLU A 136 -24.07 -33.16 -28.37
C GLU A 136 -23.47 -31.77 -28.40
N HIS A 137 -24.26 -30.76 -28.09
CA HIS A 137 -23.81 -29.40 -27.89
C HIS A 137 -24.20 -28.92 -26.48
N MET A 138 -23.21 -28.64 -25.62
CA MET A 138 -23.45 -28.22 -24.26
C MET A 138 -23.36 -26.69 -24.13
N ILE A 139 -24.37 -26.11 -23.52
CA ILE A 139 -24.46 -24.68 -23.20
C ILE A 139 -24.52 -24.55 -21.69
N GLU A 140 -23.55 -23.85 -21.10
CA GLU A 140 -23.59 -23.48 -19.69
C GLU A 140 -24.17 -22.07 -19.58
N ASP A 141 -25.23 -21.90 -18.79
CA ASP A 141 -25.89 -20.63 -18.52
C ASP A 141 -26.06 -20.42 -17.01
N ILE A 142 -26.42 -19.21 -16.60
CA ILE A 142 -26.60 -18.81 -15.20
C ILE A 142 -28.08 -18.55 -14.95
N GLU A 143 -28.69 -19.34 -14.08
CA GLU A 143 -30.00 -19.06 -13.55
C GLU A 143 -29.93 -18.33 -12.21
N ILE A 144 -30.53 -17.15 -12.12
CA ILE A 144 -30.56 -16.34 -10.89
C ILE A 144 -31.97 -16.29 -10.36
N ARG A 145 -32.19 -16.93 -9.20
CA ARG A 145 -33.50 -16.94 -8.53
C ARG A 145 -33.41 -16.27 -7.15
N LYS A 146 -34.36 -15.35 -6.87
CA LYS A 146 -34.57 -14.82 -5.53
C LYS A 146 -35.26 -15.88 -4.66
N LYS A 147 -34.61 -16.29 -3.55
CA LYS A 147 -35.19 -17.18 -2.55
C LYS A 147 -35.84 -16.36 -1.44
N VAL A 148 -37.12 -16.58 -1.18
CA VAL A 148 -37.86 -15.99 -0.07
C VAL A 148 -38.27 -17.08 0.88
N THR A 149 -37.77 -17.03 2.12
CA THR A 149 -38.11 -18.01 3.18
C THR A 149 -38.96 -17.35 4.23
N CYS A 150 -40.14 -17.94 4.51
CA CYS A 150 -41.01 -17.49 5.58
C CYS A 150 -40.81 -18.40 6.78
N TYR A 151 -40.34 -17.85 7.90
CA TYR A 151 -40.20 -18.58 9.16
C TYR A 151 -41.41 -18.29 10.03
N ARG A 152 -42.17 -19.34 10.41
CA ARG A 152 -43.30 -19.26 11.34
C ARG A 152 -42.84 -19.75 12.71
N PHE A 153 -42.76 -18.86 13.67
CA PHE A 153 -42.37 -19.17 15.04
C PHE A 153 -43.62 -19.46 15.88
N HIS A 154 -43.82 -20.71 16.22
CA HIS A 154 -44.95 -21.11 17.05
C HIS A 154 -44.58 -21.02 18.53
N TYR A 155 -45.45 -20.44 19.33
CA TYR A 155 -45.28 -20.35 20.78
C TYR A 155 -45.91 -21.56 21.44
N GLY A 156 -45.24 -22.15 22.43
CA GLY A 156 -45.75 -23.23 23.26
C GLY A 156 -46.11 -22.74 24.64
N TYR A 157 -46.93 -23.50 25.36
CA TYR A 157 -47.24 -23.27 26.76
C TYR A 157 -46.71 -24.44 27.60
N CYS A 158 -45.86 -24.16 28.57
CA CYS A 158 -45.34 -25.16 29.48
C CYS A 158 -46.31 -25.36 30.64
N GLN A 159 -46.98 -26.47 30.70
CA GLN A 159 -47.92 -26.78 31.76
C GLN A 159 -47.28 -26.85 33.15
N ARG A 160 -46.04 -27.31 33.26
CA ARG A 160 -45.28 -27.40 34.50
C ARG A 160 -44.87 -26.02 35.04
N CYS A 161 -44.36 -25.14 34.20
CA CYS A 161 -43.90 -23.81 34.59
C CYS A 161 -44.97 -22.74 34.46
N LYS A 162 -46.17 -23.09 33.91
CA LYS A 162 -47.26 -22.16 33.61
C LYS A 162 -46.84 -20.92 32.86
N LYS A 163 -45.89 -21.07 31.91
CA LYS A 163 -45.33 -19.95 31.12
C LYS A 163 -45.38 -20.26 29.64
N VAL A 164 -45.50 -19.20 28.83
CA VAL A 164 -45.35 -19.29 27.39
C VAL A 164 -43.86 -19.49 27.08
N VAL A 165 -43.57 -20.45 26.19
CA VAL A 165 -42.24 -20.80 25.73
C VAL A 165 -42.11 -20.35 24.30
N TYR A 166 -41.02 -19.61 24.00
CA TYR A 166 -40.67 -19.12 22.67
C TYR A 166 -39.60 -20.01 22.06
N PRO A 167 -39.63 -20.27 20.74
CA PRO A 167 -38.60 -21.04 20.10
C PRO A 167 -37.27 -20.25 20.13
N LYS A 168 -36.14 -20.93 20.32
CA LYS A 168 -34.82 -20.34 20.21
C LYS A 168 -34.52 -19.99 18.75
N LYS A 169 -34.12 -18.76 18.48
CA LYS A 169 -33.83 -18.23 17.14
C LYS A 169 -32.32 -18.24 16.90
N GLU A 170 -31.67 -19.40 16.97
CA GLU A 170 -30.20 -19.51 17.03
C GLU A 170 -29.45 -18.97 15.80
N ARG A 171 -30.08 -18.74 14.66
CA ARG A 171 -29.46 -18.23 13.43
C ARG A 171 -30.31 -17.22 12.67
N ILE A 172 -31.42 -16.78 13.24
CA ILE A 172 -32.35 -15.83 12.61
C ILE A 172 -32.55 -14.69 13.60
N LEU A 173 -31.95 -13.55 13.34
CA LEU A 173 -32.21 -12.36 14.15
C LEU A 173 -33.65 -11.89 13.89
N ALA A 174 -34.35 -11.50 14.93
CA ALA A 174 -35.80 -11.18 14.89
C ALA A 174 -36.17 -10.09 13.87
N ASN A 175 -35.21 -9.26 13.48
CA ASN A 175 -35.40 -8.12 12.56
C ASN A 175 -34.67 -8.28 11.21
N ASP A 176 -34.06 -9.45 10.96
CA ASP A 176 -33.33 -9.65 9.69
C ASP A 176 -34.33 -9.93 8.56
N ARG A 177 -34.29 -9.03 7.57
CA ARG A 177 -35.08 -9.14 6.34
C ARG A 177 -34.23 -9.60 5.15
N ILE A 178 -32.91 -9.62 5.29
CA ILE A 178 -31.95 -9.94 4.23
C ILE A 178 -31.05 -11.06 4.70
N GLY A 179 -31.00 -12.14 3.93
CA GLY A 179 -30.22 -13.34 4.25
C GLY A 179 -28.71 -13.12 4.17
N ASN A 180 -27.96 -13.99 4.83
CA ASN A 180 -26.52 -13.90 4.95
C ASN A 180 -25.80 -14.03 3.60
N GLU A 181 -26.32 -14.83 2.67
CA GLU A 181 -25.76 -14.93 1.30
C GLU A 181 -25.80 -13.60 0.56
N ALA A 182 -26.96 -12.88 0.62
CA ALA A 182 -27.05 -11.55 0.01
C ALA A 182 -26.12 -10.53 0.67
N ARG A 183 -25.95 -10.59 2.00
CA ARG A 183 -24.97 -9.79 2.73
C ARG A 183 -23.54 -10.12 2.30
N ALA A 184 -23.20 -11.40 2.18
CA ALA A 184 -21.89 -11.87 1.71
C ALA A 184 -21.59 -11.37 0.29
N VAL A 185 -22.54 -11.53 -0.64
CA VAL A 185 -22.39 -11.01 -2.01
C VAL A 185 -22.16 -9.49 -2.01
N SER A 186 -22.86 -8.74 -1.15
CA SER A 186 -22.66 -7.29 -1.06
C SER A 186 -21.25 -6.93 -0.58
N GLY A 187 -20.72 -7.64 0.42
CA GLY A 187 -19.35 -7.51 0.91
C GLY A 187 -18.33 -7.85 -0.18
N TYR A 188 -18.51 -8.95 -0.89
CA TYR A 188 -17.67 -9.37 -2.00
C TYR A 188 -17.62 -8.34 -3.12
N LEU A 189 -18.77 -7.85 -3.60
CA LEU A 189 -18.84 -6.80 -4.62
C LEU A 189 -18.14 -5.52 -4.17
N ARG A 190 -18.23 -5.19 -2.88
CA ARG A 190 -17.50 -4.06 -2.30
C ARG A 190 -15.98 -4.28 -2.37
N GLN A 191 -15.50 -5.48 -2.11
CA GLN A 191 -14.06 -5.83 -2.19
C GLN A 191 -13.53 -5.74 -3.63
N LEU A 192 -14.36 -6.04 -4.62
CA LEU A 192 -14.04 -5.85 -6.02
C LEU A 192 -13.99 -4.37 -6.45
N GLY A 193 -14.23 -3.43 -5.51
CA GLY A 193 -14.11 -2.00 -5.74
C GLY A 193 -15.40 -1.30 -6.16
N LEU A 194 -16.55 -1.99 -6.12
CA LEU A 194 -17.82 -1.38 -6.47
C LEU A 194 -18.26 -0.38 -5.40
N THR A 195 -18.87 0.74 -5.85
CA THR A 195 -19.52 1.68 -4.93
C THR A 195 -20.85 1.12 -4.44
N TYR A 196 -21.31 1.51 -3.26
CA TYR A 196 -22.60 1.09 -2.72
C TYR A 196 -23.78 1.37 -3.67
N ARG A 197 -23.70 2.45 -4.47
CA ARG A 197 -24.74 2.76 -5.49
C ARG A 197 -24.72 1.74 -6.63
N LYS A 198 -23.55 1.35 -7.12
CA LYS A 198 -23.43 0.30 -8.14
C LYS A 198 -23.88 -1.06 -7.58
N THR A 199 -23.51 -1.37 -6.35
CA THR A 199 -23.98 -2.58 -5.67
C THR A 199 -25.51 -2.60 -5.57
N ALA A 200 -26.16 -1.49 -5.20
CA ALA A 200 -27.61 -1.39 -5.18
C ALA A 200 -28.24 -1.62 -6.56
N SER A 201 -27.64 -1.09 -7.63
CA SER A 201 -28.09 -1.31 -9.01
C SER A 201 -28.00 -2.79 -9.43
N ILE A 202 -26.89 -3.48 -9.07
CA ILE A 202 -26.72 -4.91 -9.31
C ILE A 202 -27.77 -5.71 -8.55
N PHE A 203 -27.96 -5.42 -7.26
CA PHE A 203 -28.96 -6.13 -6.44
C PHE A 203 -30.37 -5.98 -6.98
N LYS A 204 -30.74 -4.79 -7.44
CA LYS A 204 -32.03 -4.55 -8.06
C LYS A 204 -32.14 -5.23 -9.43
N GLY A 205 -31.17 -5.07 -10.31
CA GLY A 205 -31.25 -5.51 -11.73
C GLY A 205 -31.02 -7.01 -11.90
N ILE A 206 -30.09 -7.61 -11.13
CA ILE A 206 -29.71 -9.00 -11.29
C ILE A 206 -30.48 -9.90 -10.29
N PHE A 207 -30.52 -9.51 -9.01
CA PHE A 207 -31.08 -10.38 -7.96
C PHE A 207 -32.52 -10.04 -7.59
N GLY A 208 -33.15 -9.02 -8.19
CA GLY A 208 -34.50 -8.60 -7.85
C GLY A 208 -34.68 -8.12 -6.40
N LEU A 209 -33.59 -7.71 -5.74
CA LEU A 209 -33.58 -7.23 -4.36
C LEU A 209 -33.43 -5.70 -4.34
N ASN A 210 -34.48 -5.00 -3.96
CA ASN A 210 -34.48 -3.54 -3.89
C ASN A 210 -33.94 -3.07 -2.52
N LEU A 211 -32.64 -2.85 -2.45
CA LEU A 211 -31.92 -2.41 -1.25
C LEU A 211 -31.30 -1.04 -1.48
N THR A 212 -31.30 -0.23 -0.42
CA THR A 212 -30.68 1.11 -0.46
C THR A 212 -29.20 1.04 -0.08
N HIS A 213 -28.41 2.02 -0.49
CA HIS A 213 -26.99 2.07 -0.16
C HIS A 213 -26.66 2.10 1.34
N PRO A 214 -27.49 2.69 2.26
CA PRO A 214 -27.28 2.56 3.71
C PRO A 214 -27.34 1.11 4.21
N SER A 215 -28.19 0.26 3.62
CA SER A 215 -28.23 -1.16 3.98
C SER A 215 -26.91 -1.87 3.74
N PHE A 216 -26.26 -1.62 2.60
CA PHE A 216 -24.96 -2.20 2.29
C PHE A 216 -23.84 -1.64 3.20
N MET A 217 -23.94 -0.38 3.60
CA MET A 217 -23.02 0.20 4.58
C MET A 217 -23.15 -0.50 5.95
N ALA A 218 -24.39 -0.77 6.38
CA ALA A 218 -24.67 -1.50 7.62
C ALA A 218 -24.13 -2.94 7.55
N PHE A 219 -24.35 -3.67 6.45
CA PHE A 219 -23.82 -5.02 6.28
C PHE A 219 -22.30 -5.06 6.34
N ASN A 220 -21.61 -4.12 5.69
CA ASN A 220 -20.15 -4.05 5.77
C ASN A 220 -19.65 -3.67 7.17
N ALA A 221 -20.37 -2.83 7.89
CA ALA A 221 -20.02 -2.48 9.27
C ALA A 221 -20.18 -3.69 10.20
N GLU A 222 -21.24 -4.48 10.03
CA GLU A 222 -21.47 -5.71 10.77
C GLU A 222 -20.41 -6.77 10.47
N GLN A 223 -20.09 -7.01 9.19
CA GLN A 223 -19.01 -7.91 8.77
C GLN A 223 -17.66 -7.48 9.37
N ALA A 224 -17.36 -6.17 9.39
CA ALA A 224 -16.15 -5.66 10.00
C ALA A 224 -16.13 -5.93 11.51
N GLN A 225 -17.24 -5.69 12.21
CA GLN A 225 -17.38 -5.97 13.63
C GLN A 225 -17.19 -7.46 13.94
N ASN A 226 -17.76 -8.34 13.12
CA ASN A 226 -17.60 -9.78 13.24
C ASN A 226 -16.17 -10.27 12.98
N GLY A 227 -15.38 -9.51 12.22
CA GLY A 227 -13.98 -9.77 11.89
C GLY A 227 -12.94 -9.14 12.82
N VAL A 228 -13.33 -8.42 13.87
CA VAL A 228 -12.41 -7.69 14.78
C VAL A 228 -11.33 -8.59 15.37
N SER A 229 -11.71 -9.74 15.92
CA SER A 229 -10.77 -10.68 16.56
C SER A 229 -9.75 -11.22 15.55
N ILE A 230 -10.18 -11.51 14.32
CA ILE A 230 -9.30 -11.95 13.24
C ILE A 230 -8.35 -10.82 12.85
N TYR A 231 -8.85 -9.60 12.73
CA TYR A 231 -8.01 -8.43 12.40
C TYR A 231 -6.90 -8.19 13.42
N GLU A 232 -7.22 -8.28 14.72
CA GLU A 232 -6.21 -8.18 15.77
C GLU A 232 -5.23 -9.37 15.72
N GLY A 233 -5.71 -10.57 15.41
CA GLY A 233 -4.86 -11.74 15.15
C GLY A 233 -3.89 -11.51 13.99
N ILE A 234 -4.35 -10.94 12.87
CA ILE A 234 -3.50 -10.55 11.72
C ILE A 234 -2.42 -9.56 12.17
N LYS A 235 -2.78 -8.58 12.98
CA LYS A 235 -1.83 -7.58 13.47
C LYS A 235 -0.72 -8.23 14.32
N GLN A 236 -1.08 -9.16 15.18
CA GLN A 236 -0.10 -9.94 15.95
C GLN A 236 0.75 -10.84 15.03
N GLN A 237 0.16 -11.50 14.06
CA GLN A 237 0.87 -12.33 13.10
C GLN A 237 1.89 -11.53 12.29
N VAL A 238 1.52 -10.33 11.81
CA VAL A 238 2.45 -9.42 11.11
C VAL A 238 3.58 -8.98 12.06
N ARG A 239 3.27 -8.63 13.31
CA ARG A 239 4.25 -8.20 14.30
C ARG A 239 5.31 -9.26 14.61
N HIS A 240 4.92 -10.55 14.62
CA HIS A 240 5.83 -11.67 14.94
C HIS A 240 6.37 -12.37 13.68
N SER A 241 6.07 -11.85 12.48
CA SER A 241 6.61 -12.41 11.24
C SER A 241 8.10 -12.13 11.11
N SER A 242 8.89 -13.10 10.65
CA SER A 242 10.33 -12.92 10.41
C SER A 242 10.66 -11.94 9.30
N CYS A 243 9.75 -11.74 8.34
CA CYS A 243 9.92 -10.82 7.22
C CYS A 243 8.61 -10.10 6.93
N VAL A 244 8.63 -8.77 6.91
CA VAL A 244 7.49 -7.91 6.57
C VAL A 244 7.89 -6.92 5.50
N ASN A 245 7.03 -6.79 4.49
CA ASN A 245 7.09 -5.73 3.50
C ASN A 245 6.11 -4.63 3.90
N ALA A 246 6.52 -3.37 3.87
CA ALA A 246 5.66 -2.24 4.20
C ALA A 246 5.70 -1.17 3.11
N ASP A 247 4.53 -0.56 2.86
CA ASP A 247 4.38 0.54 1.92
C ASP A 247 3.19 1.41 2.32
N GLU A 248 3.09 2.63 1.80
CA GLU A 248 1.97 3.52 2.05
C GLU A 248 1.58 4.32 0.81
N THR A 249 0.30 4.64 0.72
CA THR A 249 -0.23 5.48 -0.35
C THR A 249 -1.23 6.50 0.19
N GLY A 250 -1.39 7.63 -0.51
CA GLY A 250 -2.38 8.63 -0.11
C GLY A 250 -3.80 8.06 -0.10
N TRP A 251 -4.60 8.44 0.88
CA TRP A 251 -6.01 8.11 1.03
C TRP A 251 -6.82 9.36 1.36
N ARG A 252 -8.14 9.27 1.26
CA ARG A 252 -9.06 10.37 1.64
C ARG A 252 -10.09 9.87 2.63
N VAL A 253 -10.28 10.61 3.72
CA VAL A 253 -11.38 10.40 4.68
C VAL A 253 -12.08 11.73 4.87
N ASN A 254 -13.36 11.77 4.54
CA ASN A 254 -14.17 13.01 4.55
C ASN A 254 -13.49 14.20 3.83
N GLY A 255 -12.91 13.93 2.66
CA GLY A 255 -12.17 14.93 1.88
C GLY A 255 -10.79 15.31 2.41
N GLN A 256 -10.41 14.89 3.61
CA GLN A 256 -9.12 15.18 4.23
C GLN A 256 -8.05 14.17 3.82
N ASN A 257 -6.80 14.60 3.77
CA ASN A 257 -5.66 13.73 3.47
C ASN A 257 -5.42 12.75 4.62
N HIS A 258 -5.35 11.48 4.27
CA HIS A 258 -4.96 10.35 5.11
C HIS A 258 -3.99 9.48 4.33
N TRP A 259 -3.44 8.47 4.98
CA TRP A 259 -2.52 7.51 4.41
C TRP A 259 -3.06 6.11 4.64
N LEU A 260 -3.09 5.34 3.58
CA LEU A 260 -3.32 3.92 3.62
C LEU A 260 -1.96 3.24 3.73
N TRP A 261 -1.73 2.55 4.82
CA TRP A 261 -0.57 1.74 5.09
C TRP A 261 -0.87 0.29 4.83
N VAL A 262 0.11 -0.45 4.34
CA VAL A 262 0.10 -1.90 4.26
C VAL A 262 1.35 -2.47 4.90
N PHE A 263 1.15 -3.52 5.70
CA PHE A 263 2.20 -4.38 6.22
C PHE A 263 1.86 -5.80 5.82
N THR A 264 2.74 -6.46 5.09
CA THR A 264 2.46 -7.80 4.57
C THR A 264 3.62 -8.74 4.79
N SER A 265 3.30 -9.94 5.27
CA SER A 265 4.21 -11.08 5.36
C SER A 265 3.90 -12.11 4.27
N LYS A 266 4.45 -13.31 4.39
CA LYS A 266 4.11 -14.42 3.50
C LYS A 266 2.62 -14.81 3.59
N ASP A 267 2.06 -14.80 4.80
CA ASP A 267 0.77 -15.39 5.11
C ASP A 267 -0.26 -14.38 5.66
N ALA A 268 0.09 -13.11 5.78
CA ALA A 268 -0.78 -12.07 6.34
C ALA A 268 -0.63 -10.73 5.64
N VAL A 269 -1.74 -9.99 5.53
CA VAL A 269 -1.80 -8.61 5.03
C VAL A 269 -2.60 -7.76 6.01
N LEU A 270 -1.96 -6.75 6.55
CA LEU A 270 -2.57 -5.76 7.44
C LEU A 270 -2.67 -4.42 6.74
N TYR A 271 -3.87 -3.86 6.68
CA TYR A 271 -4.10 -2.49 6.23
C TYR A 271 -4.49 -1.59 7.39
N LEU A 272 -4.05 -0.35 7.32
CA LEU A 272 -4.39 0.73 8.26
C LEU A 272 -4.64 2.01 7.46
N ILE A 273 -5.63 2.78 7.87
CA ILE A 273 -5.88 4.13 7.33
C ILE A 273 -5.71 5.12 8.46
N ASP A 274 -4.68 5.96 8.35
CA ASP A 274 -4.34 6.93 9.40
C ASP A 274 -4.08 8.32 8.80
N LYS A 275 -4.21 9.35 9.63
CA LYS A 275 -3.91 10.74 9.28
C LYS A 275 -2.41 10.99 9.15
N SER A 276 -1.63 10.23 9.91
CA SER A 276 -0.17 10.34 9.96
C SER A 276 0.52 9.51 8.88
N ARG A 277 1.57 10.08 8.30
CA ARG A 277 2.57 9.39 7.48
C ARG A 277 3.88 9.14 8.27
N GLY A 278 3.86 9.31 9.57
CA GLY A 278 5.04 9.29 10.42
C GLY A 278 5.45 7.89 10.87
N SER A 279 6.69 7.80 11.38
CA SER A 279 7.29 6.55 11.90
C SER A 279 6.51 5.89 13.05
N LYS A 280 5.69 6.68 13.79
CA LYS A 280 4.86 6.16 14.88
C LYS A 280 3.87 5.08 14.41
N ILE A 281 3.38 5.16 13.16
CA ILE A 281 2.52 4.11 12.60
C ILE A 281 3.28 2.79 12.48
N VAL A 282 4.52 2.84 12.01
CA VAL A 282 5.38 1.66 11.85
C VAL A 282 5.65 1.01 13.21
N SER A 283 6.01 1.82 14.22
CA SER A 283 6.26 1.33 15.60
C SER A 283 4.99 0.79 16.26
N ASN A 284 3.82 1.39 16.02
CA ASN A 284 2.55 0.89 16.55
C ASN A 284 2.18 -0.50 16.03
N VAL A 285 2.56 -0.82 14.79
CA VAL A 285 2.29 -2.12 14.17
C VAL A 285 3.35 -3.14 14.55
N LEU A 286 4.63 -2.84 14.32
CA LEU A 286 5.72 -3.80 14.46
C LEU A 286 6.36 -3.83 15.87
N GLY A 287 6.03 -2.85 16.70
CA GLY A 287 6.74 -2.62 17.96
C GLY A 287 7.86 -1.59 17.77
N GLU A 288 8.45 -1.13 18.86
CA GLU A 288 9.63 -0.25 18.81
C GLU A 288 10.87 -1.05 18.41
N GLU A 289 10.96 -2.26 18.89
CA GLU A 289 11.95 -3.27 18.51
C GLU A 289 11.26 -4.39 17.75
N TYR A 290 11.70 -4.63 16.51
CA TYR A 290 11.16 -5.65 15.63
C TYR A 290 12.22 -6.73 15.39
N GLU A 291 11.93 -7.96 15.79
CA GLU A 291 12.86 -9.09 15.70
C GLU A 291 13.00 -9.68 14.29
N GLY A 292 12.30 -9.12 13.31
CA GLY A 292 12.33 -9.54 11.93
C GLY A 292 13.01 -8.55 10.98
N VAL A 293 12.95 -8.85 9.68
CA VAL A 293 13.46 -8.02 8.60
C VAL A 293 12.32 -7.18 7.99
N LEU A 294 12.51 -5.86 7.96
CA LEU A 294 11.60 -4.95 7.28
C LEU A 294 12.10 -4.64 5.87
N THR A 295 11.30 -4.98 4.86
CA THR A 295 11.52 -4.53 3.48
C THR A 295 10.63 -3.32 3.19
N ALA A 296 11.22 -2.21 2.77
CA ALA A 296 10.50 -0.98 2.46
C ALA A 296 11.25 -0.13 1.41
N ASP A 297 10.64 0.94 0.95
CA ASP A 297 11.31 1.96 0.15
C ASP A 297 12.27 2.82 0.99
N PHE A 298 12.78 3.92 0.41
CA PHE A 298 13.70 4.84 1.10
C PHE A 298 12.98 5.92 1.91
N TYR A 299 11.68 5.79 2.17
CA TYR A 299 10.95 6.79 2.93
C TYR A 299 11.40 6.83 4.40
N SER A 300 11.52 8.03 4.93
CA SER A 300 12.14 8.28 6.25
C SER A 300 11.38 7.70 7.44
N ALA A 301 10.08 7.41 7.30
CA ALA A 301 9.29 6.81 8.37
C ALA A 301 9.83 5.45 8.82
N TYR A 302 10.43 4.68 7.90
CA TYR A 302 10.99 3.36 8.17
C TYR A 302 12.38 3.41 8.84
N ASN A 303 13.04 4.59 8.86
CA ASN A 303 14.40 4.69 9.40
C ASN A 303 14.44 4.54 10.92
N LYS A 304 13.40 5.00 11.64
CA LYS A 304 13.37 5.04 13.11
C LYS A 304 13.09 3.69 13.76
N LEU A 305 12.47 2.75 13.04
CA LEU A 305 12.22 1.42 13.58
C LEU A 305 13.55 0.73 13.90
N GLN A 306 13.68 0.17 15.07
CA GLN A 306 14.75 -0.77 15.41
C GLN A 306 14.28 -2.16 14.97
N ALA A 307 14.82 -2.65 13.84
CA ALA A 307 14.54 -3.98 13.32
C ALA A 307 15.83 -4.79 13.33
N GLN A 308 15.72 -6.13 13.39
CA GLN A 308 16.87 -7.02 13.27
C GLN A 308 17.69 -6.68 12.02
N ALA A 309 17.02 -6.46 10.90
CA ALA A 309 17.61 -5.91 9.68
C ALA A 309 16.57 -5.16 8.87
N LYS A 310 17.04 -4.34 7.93
CA LYS A 310 16.19 -3.64 6.96
C LYS A 310 16.68 -3.91 5.56
N GLN A 311 15.77 -4.23 4.64
CA GLN A 311 16.04 -4.34 3.21
C GLN A 311 15.43 -3.13 2.50
N ARG A 312 16.22 -2.38 1.75
CA ARG A 312 15.71 -1.32 0.87
C ARG A 312 15.31 -1.88 -0.47
N CYS A 313 14.17 -1.42 -0.98
CA CYS A 313 13.66 -1.85 -2.27
C CYS A 313 14.61 -1.48 -3.41
N LEU A 314 15.25 -2.47 -4.00
CA LEU A 314 16.18 -2.25 -5.13
C LEU A 314 15.44 -1.78 -6.39
N ALA A 315 14.17 -2.13 -6.59
CA ALA A 315 13.39 -1.62 -7.72
C ALA A 315 13.24 -0.09 -7.67
N HIS A 316 13.00 0.49 -6.48
CA HIS A 316 12.96 1.94 -6.31
C HIS A 316 14.32 2.59 -6.56
N LEU A 317 15.40 1.92 -6.17
CA LEU A 317 16.76 2.41 -6.42
C LEU A 317 17.10 2.37 -7.90
N LEU A 318 16.80 1.29 -8.60
CA LEU A 318 16.98 1.15 -10.05
C LEU A 318 16.18 2.23 -10.81
N ASN A 319 14.90 2.42 -10.46
CA ASN A 319 14.08 3.50 -11.03
C ASN A 319 14.64 4.91 -10.75
N GLU A 320 15.32 5.10 -9.62
CA GLU A 320 15.98 6.39 -9.33
C GLU A 320 17.23 6.57 -10.19
N ILE A 321 18.01 5.51 -10.40
CA ILE A 321 19.18 5.53 -11.29
C ILE A 321 18.74 5.89 -12.72
N ASP A 322 17.73 5.20 -13.26
CA ASP A 322 17.18 5.48 -14.60
C ASP A 322 16.72 6.94 -14.72
N LYS A 323 16.03 7.49 -13.70
CA LYS A 323 15.63 8.89 -13.70
C LYS A 323 16.81 9.86 -13.68
N VAL A 324 17.90 9.53 -13.00
CA VAL A 324 19.12 10.36 -12.99
C VAL A 324 19.76 10.37 -14.37
N GLU A 325 19.83 9.23 -15.04
CA GLU A 325 20.35 9.13 -16.41
C GLU A 325 19.49 9.88 -17.43
N GLU A 326 18.19 9.57 -17.47
CA GLU A 326 17.25 10.19 -18.43
C GLU A 326 17.17 11.70 -18.28
N LYS A 327 16.98 12.19 -17.03
CA LYS A 327 16.85 13.62 -16.75
C LYS A 327 18.10 14.42 -17.16
N ASN A 328 19.27 13.85 -16.96
CA ASN A 328 20.54 14.54 -17.14
C ASN A 328 21.22 14.14 -18.45
N LYS A 329 20.59 13.27 -19.25
CA LYS A 329 21.13 12.75 -20.53
C LYS A 329 22.58 12.28 -20.36
N LEU A 330 22.83 11.50 -19.29
CA LEU A 330 24.17 11.02 -18.99
C LEU A 330 24.57 9.98 -20.04
N ASP A 331 25.68 10.29 -20.72
CA ASP A 331 26.28 9.41 -21.71
C ASP A 331 27.16 8.35 -21.04
N LEU A 332 27.21 7.15 -21.61
CA LEU A 332 28.10 6.07 -21.18
C LEU A 332 29.58 6.44 -21.28
N ASP A 333 29.94 7.39 -22.12
CA ASP A 333 31.29 7.91 -22.22
C ASP A 333 31.67 8.81 -21.03
N SER A 334 30.68 9.33 -20.31
CA SER A 334 30.88 10.10 -19.09
C SER A 334 31.14 9.23 -17.86
N ILE A 335 31.89 9.77 -16.89
CA ILE A 335 32.15 9.10 -15.62
C ILE A 335 30.81 8.83 -14.87
N ASP A 336 29.92 9.82 -14.88
CA ASP A 336 28.63 9.75 -14.20
C ASP A 336 27.68 8.74 -14.87
N GLY A 337 27.70 8.64 -16.21
CA GLY A 337 26.90 7.64 -16.95
C GLY A 337 27.40 6.22 -16.70
N ARG A 338 28.72 5.99 -16.75
CA ARG A 338 29.31 4.68 -16.40
C ARG A 338 28.99 4.30 -14.97
N PHE A 339 29.08 5.22 -14.03
CA PHE A 339 28.70 5.00 -12.64
C PHE A 339 27.25 4.49 -12.51
N CYS A 340 26.30 5.13 -13.18
CA CYS A 340 24.90 4.73 -13.15
C CYS A 340 24.69 3.34 -13.77
N GLU A 341 25.26 3.08 -14.94
CA GLU A 341 25.11 1.79 -15.65
C GLU A 341 25.73 0.63 -14.86
N GLU A 342 26.90 0.84 -14.28
CA GLU A 342 27.55 -0.17 -13.46
C GLU A 342 26.79 -0.43 -12.16
N LEU A 343 26.20 0.58 -11.52
CA LEU A 343 25.29 0.38 -10.38
C LEU A 343 24.08 -0.47 -10.77
N LYS A 344 23.46 -0.21 -11.92
CA LYS A 344 22.34 -1.04 -12.41
C LYS A 344 22.77 -2.48 -12.61
N THR A 345 23.95 -2.68 -13.18
CA THR A 345 24.52 -4.03 -13.40
C THR A 345 24.70 -4.77 -12.09
N VAL A 346 25.32 -4.17 -11.07
CA VAL A 346 25.51 -4.76 -9.75
C VAL A 346 24.16 -5.16 -9.14
N PHE A 347 23.17 -4.26 -9.11
CA PHE A 347 21.89 -4.57 -8.49
C PHE A 347 21.09 -5.61 -9.28
N LYS A 348 21.10 -5.58 -10.61
CA LYS A 348 20.42 -6.59 -11.44
C LYS A 348 21.04 -7.97 -11.25
N GLN A 349 22.36 -8.10 -11.29
CA GLN A 349 23.06 -9.37 -11.06
C GLN A 349 22.72 -9.98 -9.69
N THR A 350 22.64 -9.17 -8.64
CA THR A 350 22.25 -9.66 -7.30
C THR A 350 20.79 -10.12 -7.24
N ILE A 351 19.88 -9.43 -7.93
CA ILE A 351 18.46 -9.82 -8.03
C ILE A 351 18.34 -11.14 -8.83
N ASP A 352 19.07 -11.26 -9.92
CA ASP A 352 19.06 -12.46 -10.77
C ASP A 352 19.61 -13.68 -10.00
N ALA A 353 20.70 -13.50 -9.26
CA ALA A 353 21.25 -14.54 -8.39
C ALA A 353 20.23 -15.02 -7.34
N TRP A 354 19.49 -14.11 -6.73
CA TRP A 354 18.42 -14.46 -5.80
C TRP A 354 17.25 -15.19 -6.48
N ASN A 355 16.86 -14.77 -7.69
CA ASN A 355 15.83 -15.44 -8.47
C ASN A 355 16.23 -16.87 -8.83
N GLU A 356 17.48 -17.08 -9.28
CA GLU A 356 18.05 -18.39 -9.59
C GLU A 356 18.06 -19.30 -8.35
N HIS A 357 18.43 -18.76 -7.18
CA HIS A 357 18.36 -19.53 -5.93
C HIS A 357 16.92 -19.96 -5.61
N ARG A 358 15.95 -19.06 -5.76
CA ARG A 358 14.53 -19.42 -5.56
C ARG A 358 13.99 -20.46 -6.51
N GLN A 359 14.56 -20.54 -7.72
CA GLN A 359 14.25 -21.57 -8.71
C GLN A 359 15.00 -22.88 -8.46
N GLY A 360 15.89 -22.93 -7.47
CA GLY A 360 16.68 -24.10 -7.13
C GLY A 360 17.92 -24.32 -8.03
N THR A 361 18.25 -23.36 -8.90
CA THR A 361 19.39 -23.44 -9.83
C THR A 361 20.70 -22.89 -9.25
N ARG A 362 20.66 -22.20 -8.11
CA ARG A 362 21.83 -21.63 -7.44
C ARG A 362 21.85 -22.00 -5.96
N ALA A 363 23.02 -22.40 -5.44
CA ALA A 363 23.19 -22.75 -4.02
C ALA A 363 23.25 -21.51 -3.12
N LEU A 364 22.88 -21.65 -1.84
CA LEU A 364 22.92 -20.56 -0.87
C LEU A 364 24.33 -19.98 -0.70
N GLN A 365 25.36 -20.83 -0.71
CA GLN A 365 26.76 -20.39 -0.60
C GLN A 365 27.17 -19.45 -1.75
N ASP A 366 26.59 -19.61 -2.93
CA ASP A 366 26.86 -18.75 -4.09
C ASP A 366 26.20 -17.38 -3.94
N LEU A 367 25.09 -17.27 -3.21
CA LEU A 367 24.51 -15.96 -2.85
C LEU A 367 25.44 -15.17 -1.92
N VAL A 368 26.06 -15.83 -0.94
CA VAL A 368 27.02 -15.18 -0.02
C VAL A 368 28.25 -14.69 -0.80
N ARG A 369 28.75 -15.49 -1.75
CA ARG A 369 29.85 -15.07 -2.64
C ARG A 369 29.45 -13.88 -3.51
N GLU A 370 28.25 -13.93 -4.08
CA GLU A 370 27.72 -12.84 -4.91
C GLU A 370 27.58 -11.53 -4.10
N LYS A 371 27.10 -11.61 -2.85
CA LYS A 371 27.10 -10.46 -1.94
C LYS A 371 28.50 -9.85 -1.78
N GLY A 372 29.53 -10.69 -1.56
CA GLY A 372 30.90 -10.22 -1.44
C GLY A 372 31.38 -9.49 -2.69
N ARG A 373 31.10 -10.03 -3.88
CA ARG A 373 31.45 -9.40 -5.17
C ARG A 373 30.71 -8.07 -5.36
N ALA A 374 29.41 -8.05 -5.08
CA ALA A 374 28.57 -6.86 -5.20
C ALA A 374 29.04 -5.74 -4.28
N ILE A 375 29.40 -6.07 -3.03
CA ILE A 375 29.94 -5.08 -2.07
C ILE A 375 31.28 -4.55 -2.55
N ALA A 376 32.22 -5.40 -2.99
CA ALA A 376 33.52 -4.98 -3.49
C ALA A 376 33.37 -4.02 -4.69
N ARG A 377 32.52 -4.41 -5.66
CA ARG A 377 32.27 -3.54 -6.83
C ARG A 377 31.58 -2.23 -6.45
N LEU A 378 30.62 -2.28 -5.52
CA LEU A 378 29.94 -1.09 -5.03
C LEU A 378 30.92 -0.13 -4.37
N VAL A 379 31.86 -0.60 -3.56
CA VAL A 379 32.92 0.24 -2.94
C VAL A 379 33.75 0.94 -4.00
N GLU A 380 34.22 0.23 -5.03
CA GLU A 380 34.98 0.84 -6.14
C GLU A 380 34.19 1.97 -6.83
N LEU A 381 32.90 1.71 -7.13
CA LEU A 381 32.01 2.67 -7.77
C LEU A 381 31.80 3.93 -6.89
N LEU A 382 31.62 3.72 -5.59
CA LEU A 382 31.40 4.81 -4.64
C LEU A 382 32.64 5.72 -4.46
N LEU A 383 33.83 5.22 -4.77
CA LEU A 383 35.09 6.00 -4.76
C LEU A 383 35.32 6.76 -6.07
N SER A 384 34.55 6.52 -7.13
CA SER A 384 34.69 7.18 -8.41
C SER A 384 34.51 8.71 -8.31
N PRO A 385 35.23 9.51 -9.11
CA PRO A 385 35.17 10.98 -9.07
C PRO A 385 33.91 11.54 -9.76
N ILE A 386 32.74 11.33 -9.12
CA ILE A 386 31.43 11.74 -9.63
C ILE A 386 31.30 13.25 -9.62
N LYS A 387 30.92 13.84 -10.76
CA LYS A 387 30.80 15.30 -10.95
C LYS A 387 29.34 15.76 -10.85
N HIS A 388 28.41 15.03 -11.39
CA HIS A 388 27.01 15.42 -11.47
C HIS A 388 26.30 15.47 -10.11
N LYS A 389 25.49 16.50 -9.85
CA LYS A 389 24.80 16.73 -8.58
C LYS A 389 23.85 15.58 -8.21
N ASP A 390 23.06 15.08 -9.18
CA ASP A 390 22.06 14.04 -8.93
C ASP A 390 22.77 12.69 -8.70
N ALA A 391 23.83 12.36 -9.44
CA ALA A 391 24.66 11.18 -9.22
C ALA A 391 25.35 11.21 -7.84
N ARG A 392 25.84 12.38 -7.39
CA ARG A 392 26.37 12.55 -6.01
C ARG A 392 25.30 12.35 -4.95
N ARG A 393 24.03 12.75 -5.20
CA ARG A 393 22.91 12.50 -4.29
C ARG A 393 22.60 11.01 -4.20
N LEU A 394 22.59 10.31 -5.34
CA LEU A 394 22.43 8.86 -5.40
C LEU A 394 23.54 8.15 -4.61
N ARG A 395 24.80 8.51 -4.83
CA ARG A 395 25.95 8.00 -4.06
C ARG A 395 25.75 8.17 -2.54
N LYS A 396 25.39 9.38 -2.09
CA LYS A 396 25.13 9.64 -0.66
C LYS A 396 24.02 8.75 -0.09
N ARG A 397 22.96 8.49 -0.86
CA ARG A 397 21.88 7.58 -0.46
C ARG A 397 22.36 6.15 -0.31
N ILE A 398 23.13 5.65 -1.27
CA ILE A 398 23.71 4.30 -1.25
C ILE A 398 24.65 4.16 -0.04
N ILE A 399 25.54 5.10 0.19
CA ILE A 399 26.44 5.11 1.36
C ILE A 399 25.64 5.07 2.66
N LYS A 400 24.60 5.91 2.78
CA LYS A 400 23.76 5.97 3.99
C LYS A 400 23.06 4.66 4.30
N HIS A 401 22.68 3.89 3.30
CA HIS A 401 21.88 2.66 3.42
C HIS A 401 22.65 1.40 3.00
N ASN A 402 23.99 1.45 2.99
CA ASN A 402 24.82 0.37 2.47
C ASN A 402 24.55 -1.00 3.10
N GLN A 403 24.28 -1.03 4.40
CA GLN A 403 23.99 -2.25 5.17
C GLN A 403 22.58 -2.80 4.88
N GLU A 404 21.71 -2.00 4.27
CA GLU A 404 20.30 -2.30 4.04
C GLU A 404 20.02 -2.73 2.57
N LEU A 405 21.06 -2.90 1.72
CA LEU A 405 20.88 -3.15 0.29
C LEU A 405 20.90 -4.64 -0.09
N PHE A 406 21.60 -5.50 0.67
CA PHE A 406 21.87 -6.87 0.30
C PHE A 406 21.48 -7.91 1.37
N ILE A 407 20.52 -7.60 2.24
CA ILE A 407 20.03 -8.52 3.28
C ILE A 407 19.41 -9.78 2.67
N PHE A 408 18.75 -9.64 1.51
CA PHE A 408 18.13 -10.74 0.78
C PHE A 408 19.13 -11.80 0.28
N LEU A 409 20.43 -11.48 0.19
CA LEU A 409 21.48 -12.43 -0.16
C LEU A 409 21.96 -13.25 1.04
N ASP A 410 21.75 -12.74 2.27
CA ASP A 410 22.00 -13.49 3.51
C ASP A 410 20.78 -14.32 3.92
N ASN A 411 19.61 -13.79 3.67
CA ASN A 411 18.33 -14.42 4.01
C ASN A 411 17.40 -14.45 2.77
N PRO A 412 17.38 -15.56 2.02
CA PRO A 412 16.59 -15.69 0.80
C PRO A 412 15.05 -15.57 0.99
N ALA A 413 14.56 -15.65 2.23
CA ALA A 413 13.14 -15.37 2.53
C ALA A 413 12.80 -13.88 2.38
N VAL A 414 13.81 -13.00 2.43
CA VAL A 414 13.66 -11.56 2.20
C VAL A 414 13.65 -11.28 0.69
N GLU A 415 12.70 -10.47 0.24
CA GLU A 415 12.64 -10.07 -1.17
C GLU A 415 13.55 -8.86 -1.43
N PRO A 416 14.29 -8.80 -2.56
CA PRO A 416 15.13 -7.66 -2.93
C PRO A 416 14.32 -6.40 -3.25
N THR A 417 13.01 -6.57 -3.50
CA THR A 417 12.09 -5.50 -3.91
C THR A 417 10.87 -5.45 -3.00
N ASN A 418 10.18 -4.31 -2.97
CA ASN A 418 8.94 -4.15 -2.19
C ASN A 418 7.67 -4.51 -2.97
N ASN A 419 7.80 -5.32 -4.03
CA ASN A 419 6.70 -5.66 -4.93
C ASN A 419 5.53 -6.37 -4.21
N ARG A 420 5.80 -7.08 -3.11
CA ARG A 420 4.76 -7.72 -2.28
C ARG A 420 3.81 -6.66 -1.70
N ALA A 421 4.33 -5.62 -1.05
CA ALA A 421 3.53 -4.54 -0.49
C ALA A 421 2.83 -3.73 -1.60
N GLU A 422 3.52 -3.46 -2.71
CA GLU A 422 2.93 -2.76 -3.87
C GLU A 422 1.75 -3.55 -4.46
N ARG A 423 1.88 -4.87 -4.61
CA ARG A 423 0.77 -5.74 -5.07
C ARG A 423 -0.38 -5.74 -4.08
N ALA A 424 -0.09 -5.79 -2.78
CA ALA A 424 -1.11 -5.74 -1.75
C ALA A 424 -1.87 -4.40 -1.74
N LEU A 425 -1.23 -3.27 -2.08
CA LEU A 425 -1.91 -1.98 -2.19
C LEU A 425 -2.83 -1.86 -3.41
N ARG A 426 -2.60 -2.60 -4.50
CA ARG A 426 -3.33 -2.44 -5.78
C ARG A 426 -4.86 -2.48 -5.64
N PRO A 427 -5.48 -3.43 -4.92
CA PRO A 427 -6.94 -3.49 -4.80
C PRO A 427 -7.52 -2.20 -4.22
N LEU A 428 -6.92 -1.67 -3.14
CA LEU A 428 -7.37 -0.44 -2.51
C LEU A 428 -7.04 0.82 -3.33
N VAL A 429 -5.93 0.82 -4.07
CA VAL A 429 -5.63 1.91 -5.02
C VAL A 429 -6.67 1.96 -6.14
N ILE A 430 -7.10 0.81 -6.68
CA ILE A 430 -8.17 0.73 -7.68
C ILE A 430 -9.49 1.21 -7.05
N MET A 431 -9.83 0.71 -5.87
CA MET A 431 -11.03 1.13 -5.13
C MET A 431 -11.04 2.65 -4.88
N ARG A 432 -9.91 3.24 -4.49
CA ARG A 432 -9.78 4.70 -4.29
C ARG A 432 -10.09 5.48 -5.57
N LYS A 433 -9.64 5.00 -6.74
CA LYS A 433 -9.92 5.66 -8.02
C LYS A 433 -11.41 5.70 -8.35
N VAL A 434 -12.19 4.73 -7.85
CA VAL A 434 -13.64 4.61 -8.08
C VAL A 434 -14.45 5.31 -6.98
N THR A 435 -14.01 5.18 -5.72
CA THR A 435 -14.79 5.65 -4.55
C THR A 435 -14.33 6.98 -3.99
N PHE A 436 -13.14 7.44 -4.38
CA PHE A 436 -12.46 8.63 -3.85
C PHE A 436 -12.15 8.55 -2.34
N GLY A 437 -12.14 7.35 -1.73
CA GLY A 437 -11.89 7.09 -0.32
C GLY A 437 -13.14 6.89 0.51
N ASN A 438 -13.07 7.16 1.81
CA ASN A 438 -14.15 7.00 2.77
C ASN A 438 -14.76 8.33 3.20
N ARG A 439 -16.05 8.32 3.59
CA ARG A 439 -16.77 9.52 4.06
C ARG A 439 -16.70 9.71 5.57
N SER A 440 -16.26 8.71 6.32
CA SER A 440 -16.13 8.75 7.78
C SER A 440 -14.92 7.97 8.26
N ALA A 441 -14.45 8.28 9.47
CA ALA A 441 -13.37 7.53 10.13
C ALA A 441 -13.77 6.07 10.39
N LEU A 442 -14.99 5.83 10.84
CA LEU A 442 -15.52 4.46 11.04
C LEU A 442 -15.56 3.68 9.72
N GLY A 443 -16.00 4.32 8.62
CA GLY A 443 -16.00 3.68 7.31
C GLY A 443 -14.57 3.36 6.81
N ALA A 444 -13.58 4.17 7.15
CA ALA A 444 -12.19 3.91 6.84
C ALA A 444 -11.64 2.73 7.66
N LEU A 445 -11.93 2.68 8.96
CA LEU A 445 -11.58 1.56 9.85
C LEU A 445 -12.19 0.25 9.35
N ASN A 446 -13.50 0.21 9.12
CA ASN A 446 -14.19 -0.97 8.61
C ASN A 446 -13.60 -1.46 7.27
N GLN A 447 -13.25 -0.53 6.38
CA GLN A 447 -12.63 -0.85 5.10
C GLN A 447 -11.25 -1.49 5.30
N ALA A 448 -10.41 -0.93 6.17
CA ALA A 448 -9.09 -1.47 6.46
C ALA A 448 -9.19 -2.87 7.10
N MET A 449 -10.09 -3.05 8.05
CA MET A 449 -10.32 -4.34 8.72
C MET A 449 -10.78 -5.42 7.73
N LEU A 450 -11.84 -5.16 6.97
CA LEU A 450 -12.36 -6.12 5.99
C LEU A 450 -11.33 -6.49 4.94
N MET A 451 -10.59 -5.51 4.40
CA MET A 451 -9.54 -5.78 3.43
C MET A 451 -8.42 -6.62 4.02
N SER A 452 -8.03 -6.37 5.28
CA SER A 452 -7.00 -7.18 5.96
C SER A 452 -7.46 -8.64 6.09
N VAL A 453 -8.67 -8.87 6.56
CA VAL A 453 -9.22 -10.22 6.74
C VAL A 453 -9.32 -10.94 5.38
N ILE A 454 -9.88 -10.28 4.37
CA ILE A 454 -10.13 -10.89 3.06
C ILE A 454 -8.81 -11.15 2.32
N GLN A 455 -7.89 -10.18 2.28
CA GLN A 455 -6.62 -10.36 1.57
C GLN A 455 -5.72 -11.37 2.29
N THR A 456 -5.76 -11.44 3.61
CA THR A 456 -5.08 -12.51 4.36
C THR A 456 -5.71 -13.87 4.06
N GLY A 457 -7.04 -13.96 3.99
CA GLY A 457 -7.71 -15.20 3.60
C GLY A 457 -7.34 -15.66 2.20
N VAL A 458 -7.27 -14.74 1.22
CA VAL A 458 -6.80 -15.04 -0.15
C VAL A 458 -5.37 -15.56 -0.18
N LEU A 459 -4.46 -14.99 0.64
CA LEU A 459 -3.09 -15.53 0.77
C LEU A 459 -3.05 -16.96 1.33
N ASN A 460 -4.11 -17.38 2.02
CA ASN A 460 -4.27 -18.71 2.61
C ASN A 460 -5.31 -19.56 1.83
N ASP A 461 -5.48 -19.30 0.53
CA ASP A 461 -6.31 -20.05 -0.42
C ASP A 461 -7.80 -20.15 -0.01
N ILE A 462 -8.32 -19.13 0.71
CA ILE A 462 -9.74 -19.03 1.05
C ILE A 462 -10.43 -18.10 0.07
N GLU A 463 -11.50 -18.59 -0.57
CA GLU A 463 -12.31 -17.79 -1.50
C GLU A 463 -12.93 -16.55 -0.81
N PRO A 464 -12.80 -15.34 -1.40
CA PRO A 464 -13.29 -14.10 -0.79
C PRO A 464 -14.79 -14.09 -0.47
N LEU A 465 -15.60 -14.75 -1.29
CA LEU A 465 -17.05 -14.84 -1.05
C LEU A 465 -17.34 -15.66 0.20
N ASN A 466 -16.60 -16.76 0.43
CA ASN A 466 -16.74 -17.60 1.62
C ASN A 466 -16.35 -16.84 2.89
N ILE A 467 -15.31 -16.00 2.81
CA ILE A 467 -14.93 -15.11 3.92
C ILE A 467 -16.06 -14.14 4.25
N CYS A 468 -16.64 -13.48 3.23
CA CYS A 468 -17.76 -12.59 3.41
C CYS A 468 -19.00 -13.31 3.98
N LEU A 469 -19.23 -14.56 3.58
CA LEU A 469 -20.32 -15.39 4.13
C LEU A 469 -20.08 -15.71 5.60
N ALA A 470 -18.89 -16.17 5.95
CA ALA A 470 -18.53 -16.45 7.34
C ALA A 470 -18.71 -15.21 8.23
N LEU A 471 -18.23 -14.05 7.78
CA LEU A 471 -18.39 -12.77 8.48
C LEU A 471 -19.87 -12.31 8.57
N SER A 472 -20.74 -12.77 7.65
CA SER A 472 -22.17 -12.48 7.70
C SER A 472 -22.95 -13.41 8.64
N LEU A 473 -22.39 -14.56 8.98
CA LEU A 473 -23.01 -15.53 9.89
C LEU A 473 -22.84 -15.16 11.38
N GLY A 474 -21.83 -14.38 11.72
CA GLY A 474 -21.58 -13.92 13.08
C GLY A 474 -20.12 -13.65 13.40
N PRO A 475 -19.81 -13.29 14.66
CA PRO A 475 -18.44 -13.07 15.10
C PRO A 475 -17.56 -14.30 14.95
N LEU A 476 -16.34 -14.09 14.45
CA LEU A 476 -15.33 -15.12 14.26
C LEU A 476 -14.14 -14.86 15.17
N THR A 477 -13.57 -15.91 15.73
CA THR A 477 -12.45 -15.83 16.68
C THR A 477 -11.11 -16.21 16.06
N SER A 478 -11.12 -16.98 14.97
CA SER A 478 -9.90 -17.49 14.34
C SER A 478 -10.01 -17.68 12.83
N PHE A 479 -8.86 -17.70 12.14
CA PHE A 479 -8.78 -18.07 10.72
C PHE A 479 -9.26 -19.52 10.45
N ALA A 480 -9.13 -20.43 11.40
CA ALA A 480 -9.60 -21.79 11.26
C ALA A 480 -11.13 -21.86 11.10
N GLU A 481 -11.86 -20.94 11.71
CA GLU A 481 -13.31 -20.80 11.55
C GLU A 481 -13.68 -20.30 10.15
N LEU A 482 -12.90 -19.35 9.61
CA LEU A 482 -13.06 -18.87 8.22
C LEU A 482 -12.90 -20.01 7.20
N ALA A 483 -11.88 -20.85 7.38
CA ALA A 483 -11.60 -21.95 6.48
C ALA A 483 -12.68 -23.06 6.51
N ARG A 484 -13.43 -23.20 7.61
CA ARG A 484 -14.50 -24.17 7.78
C ARG A 484 -15.86 -23.69 7.24
N ALA A 485 -16.04 -22.39 7.09
CA ALA A 485 -17.26 -21.80 6.54
C ALA A 485 -17.34 -22.03 5.03
N ARG A 486 -17.49 -23.30 4.60
CA ARG A 486 -17.82 -23.63 3.22
C ARG A 486 -19.30 -23.36 2.98
N PRO A 487 -19.72 -22.89 1.79
CA PRO A 487 -21.12 -22.92 1.42
C PRO A 487 -21.62 -24.37 1.46
N PRO A 488 -22.87 -24.58 1.87
CA PRO A 488 -23.49 -25.90 1.84
C PRO A 488 -23.59 -26.47 0.43
#